data_ed04e2ba9938ba44ea533ac3483d4969
#
_entry.id   ed04e2ba9938ba44ea533ac3483d4969
#
_cell.length_a   1.000
_cell.length_b   1.000
_cell.length_c   1.000
_cell.angle_alpha   90.00
_cell.angle_beta   90.00
_cell.angle_gamma   90.00
#
_symmetry.space_group_name_H-M   'P 1'
#
loop_
_entity.id
_entity.type
_entity.pdbx_description
1 polymer ?
#
loop_
_entity_poly.entity_id
_entity_poly.type
_entity_poly.pdbx_seq_one_letter_code
_entity_poly.pdbx_strand_id
1 'polypeptide(L)'
;MVNGENAAMVGLTPSHADEILDAGADVITLGNHTWNCRDIVPMMEDCPYLLRPANFPPQQPGRGWGIFETKAGPVAVVNLIGRCDMAFGPDNPFLLMEKLLPQLDTKLILVDFHAEATSEKLAMGYHLDGRVS
;
A
#
# COMPACT_ATOMS: atom_id res chain seq x y z
N MET A 1 5.48 -0.30 9.85
CA MET A 1 4.68 -0.74 8.68
C MET A 1 4.92 -2.22 8.43
N VAL A 2 3.88 -2.97 8.09
CA VAL A 2 3.91 -4.43 7.81
C VAL A 2 3.11 -4.70 6.53
N ASN A 3 3.62 -5.55 5.64
CA ASN A 3 2.80 -6.09 4.55
C ASN A 3 2.02 -7.30 5.06
N GLY A 4 0.69 -7.20 5.10
CA GLY A 4 -0.22 -8.22 5.65
C GLY A 4 -0.93 -9.06 4.57
N GLU A 5 -0.55 -8.92 3.31
CA GLU A 5 -1.26 -9.51 2.17
C GLU A 5 -1.54 -11.00 2.29
N ASN A 6 -0.61 -11.74 2.89
CA ASN A 6 -0.70 -13.20 3.01
C ASN A 6 -0.83 -13.67 4.47
N ALA A 7 -1.25 -12.81 5.39
CA ALA A 7 -1.39 -13.17 6.81
C ALA A 7 -2.42 -14.30 7.03
N ALA A 8 -3.44 -14.39 6.18
CA ALA A 8 -4.42 -15.48 6.18
C ALA A 8 -4.13 -16.54 5.08
N MET A 9 -2.85 -16.83 4.81
CA MET A 9 -2.34 -17.61 3.68
C MET A 9 -2.51 -16.89 2.34
N VAL A 10 -3.70 -16.42 2.02
CA VAL A 10 -4.04 -15.65 0.82
C VAL A 10 -5.03 -14.56 1.23
N GLY A 11 -4.57 -13.33 1.28
CA GLY A 11 -5.36 -12.19 1.76
C GLY A 11 -5.19 -11.93 3.26
N LEU A 12 -6.01 -11.03 3.78
CA LEU A 12 -6.04 -10.60 5.17
C LEU A 12 -7.46 -10.68 5.70
N THR A 13 -7.65 -11.24 6.90
CA THR A 13 -8.92 -11.18 7.62
C THR A 13 -8.90 -10.08 8.68
N PRO A 14 -10.06 -9.57 9.14
CA PRO A 14 -10.11 -8.60 10.24
C PRO A 14 -9.35 -9.07 11.49
N SER A 15 -9.51 -10.34 11.88
CA SER A 15 -8.82 -10.90 13.06
C SER A 15 -7.29 -10.83 12.93
N HIS A 16 -6.73 -11.19 11.76
CA HIS A 16 -5.29 -11.08 11.55
C HIS A 16 -4.83 -9.61 11.47
N ALA A 17 -5.67 -8.72 10.93
CA ALA A 17 -5.36 -7.28 10.92
C ALA A 17 -5.27 -6.73 12.35
N ASP A 18 -6.25 -7.07 13.20
CA ASP A 18 -6.25 -6.68 14.62
C ASP A 18 -5.01 -7.22 15.33
N GLU A 19 -4.67 -8.49 15.15
CA GLU A 19 -3.48 -9.11 15.75
C GLU A 19 -2.18 -8.40 15.33
N ILE A 20 -2.06 -8.01 14.06
CA ILE A 20 -0.89 -7.28 13.53
C ILE A 20 -0.81 -5.87 14.13
N LEU A 21 -1.94 -5.16 14.25
CA LEU A 21 -2.01 -3.84 14.87
C LEU A 21 -1.71 -3.92 16.36
N ASP A 22 -2.28 -4.89 17.07
CA ASP A 22 -2.04 -5.12 18.50
C ASP A 22 -0.58 -5.51 18.81
N ALA A 23 0.09 -6.18 17.86
CA ALA A 23 1.52 -6.47 17.94
C ALA A 23 2.41 -5.23 17.72
N GLY A 24 1.81 -4.06 17.43
CA GLY A 24 2.50 -2.78 17.34
C GLY A 24 2.80 -2.31 15.91
N ALA A 25 2.12 -2.85 14.92
CA ALA A 25 2.18 -2.28 13.57
C ALA A 25 1.36 -0.99 13.50
N ASP A 26 1.93 0.07 12.92
CA ASP A 26 1.23 1.35 12.75
C ASP A 26 0.44 1.38 11.43
N VAL A 27 0.88 0.66 10.41
CA VAL A 27 0.27 0.61 9.08
C VAL A 27 0.41 -0.78 8.49
N ILE A 28 -0.66 -1.30 7.88
CA ILE A 28 -0.69 -2.55 7.14
C ILE A 28 -0.89 -2.23 5.65
N THR A 29 -0.02 -2.77 4.80
CA THR A 29 -0.15 -2.71 3.35
C THR A 29 -0.60 -4.05 2.78
N LEU A 30 -1.24 -4.03 1.63
CA LEU A 30 -1.75 -5.21 0.93
C LEU A 30 -1.16 -5.29 -0.50
N GLY A 31 -1.58 -6.27 -1.27
CA GLY A 31 -1.11 -6.50 -2.64
C GLY A 31 -2.22 -7.03 -3.56
N ASN A 32 -1.89 -8.02 -4.42
CA ASN A 32 -2.84 -8.58 -5.37
C ASN A 32 -3.95 -9.44 -4.73
N HIS A 33 -3.75 -9.91 -3.51
CA HIS A 33 -4.76 -10.69 -2.77
C HIS A 33 -5.64 -9.83 -1.85
N THR A 34 -5.62 -8.52 -2.00
CA THR A 34 -6.41 -7.56 -1.20
C THR A 34 -7.88 -7.98 -1.05
N TRP A 35 -8.48 -8.53 -2.11
CA TRP A 35 -9.91 -8.86 -2.17
C TRP A 35 -10.24 -10.34 -1.93
N ASN A 36 -9.24 -11.17 -1.61
CA ASN A 36 -9.46 -12.61 -1.46
C ASN A 36 -10.27 -12.94 -0.20
N CYS A 37 -10.07 -12.20 0.88
CA CYS A 37 -10.89 -12.27 2.08
C CYS A 37 -11.90 -11.13 2.08
N ARG A 38 -13.15 -11.40 1.68
CA ARG A 38 -14.18 -10.35 1.52
C ARG A 38 -14.54 -9.65 2.82
N ASP A 39 -14.37 -10.31 3.95
CA ASP A 39 -14.71 -9.78 5.28
C ASP A 39 -13.81 -8.60 5.70
N ILE A 40 -12.67 -8.40 5.01
CA ILE A 40 -11.79 -7.25 5.26
C ILE A 40 -12.36 -5.94 4.72
N VAL A 41 -13.28 -5.99 3.74
CA VAL A 41 -13.78 -4.81 3.02
C VAL A 41 -14.40 -3.75 3.94
N PRO A 42 -15.29 -4.08 4.89
CA PRO A 42 -15.81 -3.09 5.82
C PRO A 42 -14.70 -2.44 6.66
N MET A 43 -13.73 -3.24 7.13
CA MET A 43 -12.60 -2.72 7.89
C MET A 43 -11.73 -1.78 7.06
N MET A 44 -11.56 -2.02 5.76
CA MET A 44 -10.77 -1.15 4.87
C MET A 44 -11.38 0.25 4.73
N GLU A 45 -12.69 0.40 4.84
CA GLU A 45 -13.37 1.70 4.78
C GLU A 45 -13.17 2.49 6.07
N ASP A 46 -13.20 1.81 7.22
CA ASP A 46 -13.16 2.43 8.53
C ASP A 46 -11.74 2.57 9.10
N CYS A 47 -10.81 1.69 8.72
CA CYS A 47 -9.45 1.65 9.25
C CYS A 47 -8.48 2.46 8.38
N PRO A 48 -8.00 3.64 8.84
CA PRO A 48 -7.06 4.46 8.07
C PRO A 48 -5.66 3.85 7.96
N TYR A 49 -5.35 2.86 8.79
CA TYR A 49 -4.04 2.20 8.86
C TYR A 49 -3.93 0.97 7.95
N LEU A 50 -5.00 0.64 7.22
CA LEU A 50 -5.05 -0.48 6.28
C LEU A 50 -5.05 0.05 4.85
N LEU A 51 -3.97 -0.18 4.12
CA LEU A 51 -3.75 0.39 2.79
C LEU A 51 -3.76 -0.71 1.71
N ARG A 52 -4.72 -0.62 0.80
CA ARG A 52 -4.70 -1.37 -0.46
C ARG A 52 -3.75 -0.73 -1.48
N PRO A 53 -3.39 -1.39 -2.59
CA PRO A 53 -2.67 -0.70 -3.65
C PRO A 53 -3.41 0.54 -4.18
N ALA A 54 -2.69 1.67 -4.22
CA ALA A 54 -3.25 2.97 -4.60
C ALA A 54 -3.62 3.05 -6.08
N ASN A 55 -2.95 2.25 -6.92
CA ASN A 55 -3.19 2.19 -8.35
C ASN A 55 -4.30 1.20 -8.77
N PHE A 56 -5.12 0.72 -7.84
CA PHE A 56 -6.46 0.19 -8.15
C PHE A 56 -7.45 1.34 -8.39
N PRO A 57 -8.56 1.08 -9.09
CA PRO A 57 -9.59 2.09 -9.34
C PRO A 57 -10.01 2.82 -8.05
N PRO A 58 -10.13 4.16 -8.08
CA PRO A 58 -10.41 4.95 -6.87
C PRO A 58 -11.80 4.68 -6.26
N GLN A 59 -12.71 4.04 -7.01
CA GLN A 59 -14.04 3.66 -6.55
C GLN A 59 -14.03 2.39 -5.66
N GLN A 60 -12.90 1.69 -5.59
CA GLN A 60 -12.80 0.50 -4.74
C GLN A 60 -12.68 0.89 -3.26
N PRO A 61 -13.21 0.07 -2.34
CA PRO A 61 -13.16 0.32 -0.90
C PRO A 61 -11.76 0.56 -0.37
N GLY A 62 -11.65 1.34 0.69
CA GLY A 62 -10.41 1.65 1.36
C GLY A 62 -9.53 2.66 0.62
N ARG A 63 -8.37 2.92 1.16
CA ARG A 63 -7.40 3.89 0.66
C ARG A 63 -6.08 3.24 0.29
N GLY A 64 -5.30 3.88 -0.58
CA GLY A 64 -4.01 3.33 -1.03
C GLY A 64 -2.80 4.06 -0.47
N TRP A 65 -3.02 5.15 0.27
CA TRP A 65 -1.99 5.94 0.91
C TRP A 65 -2.55 6.75 2.08
N GLY A 66 -1.67 7.22 2.95
CA GLY A 66 -2.02 8.10 4.06
C GLY A 66 -0.79 8.80 4.61
N ILE A 67 -1.01 9.85 5.43
CA ILE A 67 0.03 10.53 6.21
C ILE A 67 -0.25 10.23 7.68
N PHE A 68 0.77 9.73 8.37
CA PHE A 68 0.67 9.25 9.75
C PHE A 68 1.63 10.02 10.64
N GLU A 69 1.13 10.51 11.78
CA GLU A 69 1.97 11.21 12.76
C GLU A 69 2.87 10.22 13.48
N THR A 70 4.14 10.57 13.56
CA THR A 70 5.16 9.79 14.27
C THR A 70 6.02 10.69 15.15
N LYS A 71 6.87 10.09 16.00
CA LYS A 71 7.85 10.84 16.81
C LYS A 71 8.88 11.61 15.96
N ALA A 72 9.07 11.20 14.71
CA ALA A 72 9.96 11.85 13.75
C ALA A 72 9.25 12.91 12.88
N GLY A 73 7.96 13.12 13.10
CA GLY A 73 7.08 13.96 12.29
C GLY A 73 6.17 13.13 11.38
N PRO A 74 5.41 13.79 10.49
CA PRO A 74 4.49 13.12 9.58
C PRO A 74 5.24 12.24 8.57
N VAL A 75 4.78 11.00 8.39
CA VAL A 75 5.29 10.04 7.42
C VAL A 75 4.18 9.67 6.44
N ALA A 76 4.40 9.89 5.16
CA ALA A 76 3.52 9.37 4.14
C ALA A 76 3.86 7.90 3.86
N VAL A 77 2.84 7.06 3.80
CA VAL A 77 2.95 5.66 3.35
C VAL A 77 2.09 5.50 2.11
N VAL A 78 2.69 5.02 1.04
CA VAL A 78 2.02 4.74 -0.23
C VAL A 78 2.17 3.26 -0.54
N ASN A 79 1.07 2.58 -0.78
CA ASN A 79 1.07 1.19 -1.24
C ASN A 79 0.80 1.15 -2.76
N LEU A 80 1.62 0.44 -3.50
CA LEU A 80 1.53 0.29 -4.95
C LEU A 80 1.58 -1.18 -5.37
N ILE A 81 1.03 -1.47 -6.54
CA ILE A 81 1.14 -2.79 -7.17
C ILE A 81 1.70 -2.66 -8.59
N GLY A 82 2.56 -3.60 -8.97
CA GLY A 82 3.10 -3.71 -10.31
C GLY A 82 2.07 -4.17 -11.33
N ARG A 83 2.48 -4.23 -12.59
CA ARG A 83 1.66 -4.64 -13.74
C ARG A 83 2.23 -5.84 -14.50
N CYS A 84 3.56 -6.01 -14.46
CA CYS A 84 4.23 -7.10 -15.15
C CYS A 84 3.99 -8.41 -14.41
N ASP A 85 3.50 -9.41 -15.13
CA ASP A 85 3.16 -10.74 -14.61
C ASP A 85 2.11 -10.74 -13.48
N MET A 86 1.29 -9.68 -13.41
CA MET A 86 0.19 -9.55 -12.46
C MET A 86 -1.14 -9.91 -13.13
N ALA A 87 -1.97 -10.70 -12.45
CA ALA A 87 -3.26 -11.16 -12.97
C ALA A 87 -4.31 -10.05 -13.14
N PHE A 88 -4.13 -8.92 -12.45
CA PHE A 88 -5.03 -7.77 -12.51
C PHE A 88 -4.37 -6.65 -13.32
N GLY A 89 -5.17 -5.87 -14.02
CA GLY A 89 -4.72 -4.71 -14.77
C GLY A 89 -4.85 -3.41 -13.98
N PRO A 90 -4.02 -3.17 -12.94
CA PRO A 90 -4.06 -1.92 -12.20
C PRO A 90 -3.61 -0.75 -13.10
N ASP A 91 -3.92 0.47 -12.67
CA ASP A 91 -3.40 1.67 -13.31
C ASP A 91 -1.87 1.72 -13.23
N ASN A 92 -1.25 2.53 -14.08
CA ASN A 92 0.20 2.66 -14.12
C ASN A 92 0.73 3.27 -12.81
N PRO A 93 1.53 2.53 -12.01
CA PRO A 93 2.03 3.00 -10.72
C PRO A 93 3.02 4.17 -10.84
N PHE A 94 3.77 4.25 -11.93
CA PHE A 94 4.71 5.36 -12.18
C PHE A 94 3.95 6.66 -12.41
N LEU A 95 2.91 6.63 -13.25
CA LEU A 95 2.06 7.81 -13.51
C LEU A 95 1.25 8.22 -12.27
N LEU A 96 0.87 7.25 -11.43
CA LEU A 96 0.23 7.57 -10.16
C LEU A 96 1.20 8.33 -9.24
N MET A 97 2.44 7.86 -9.10
CA MET A 97 3.43 8.52 -8.25
C MET A 97 3.73 9.94 -8.72
N GLU A 98 3.80 10.19 -10.04
CA GLU A 98 3.96 11.55 -10.57
C GLU A 98 2.84 12.51 -10.13
N LYS A 99 1.62 11.99 -10.03
CA LYS A 99 0.45 12.77 -9.59
C LYS A 99 0.38 12.90 -8.07
N LEU A 100 0.84 11.88 -7.35
CA LEU A 100 0.68 11.80 -5.90
C LEU A 100 1.78 12.55 -5.14
N LEU A 101 3.04 12.41 -5.55
CA LEU A 101 4.18 13.02 -4.86
C LEU A 101 3.99 14.52 -4.55
N PRO A 102 3.48 15.36 -5.47
CA PRO A 102 3.24 16.77 -5.18
C PRO A 102 2.17 17.04 -4.12
N GLN A 103 1.35 16.03 -3.79
CA GLN A 103 0.25 16.15 -2.82
C GLN A 103 0.67 15.68 -1.41
N LEU A 104 1.83 15.01 -1.29
CA LEU A 104 2.32 14.52 0.00
C LEU A 104 3.05 15.66 0.74
N ASP A 105 2.36 16.25 1.72
CA ASP A 105 2.90 17.35 2.53
C ASP A 105 3.83 16.82 3.64
N THR A 106 4.86 16.05 3.24
CA THR A 106 5.93 15.57 4.13
C THR A 106 7.16 15.19 3.33
N LYS A 107 8.33 15.26 3.99
CA LYS A 107 9.60 14.79 3.41
C LYS A 107 9.88 13.31 3.67
N LEU A 108 9.17 12.71 4.63
CA LEU A 108 9.32 11.31 4.98
C LEU A 108 8.28 10.50 4.21
N ILE A 109 8.70 9.82 3.15
CA ILE A 109 7.80 9.07 2.26
C ILE A 109 8.30 7.64 2.16
N LEU A 110 7.46 6.68 2.56
CA LEU A 110 7.68 5.25 2.41
C LEU A 110 6.77 4.72 1.31
N VAL A 111 7.34 3.96 0.39
CA VAL A 111 6.59 3.30 -0.69
C VAL A 111 6.74 1.79 -0.56
N ASP A 112 5.64 1.08 -0.39
CA ASP A 112 5.57 -0.38 -0.52
C ASP A 112 5.16 -0.72 -1.95
N PHE A 113 6.03 -1.39 -2.70
CA PHE A 113 5.78 -1.74 -4.09
C PHE A 113 5.67 -3.25 -4.27
N HIS A 114 4.45 -3.75 -4.26
CA HIS A 114 4.13 -5.15 -4.47
C HIS A 114 4.16 -5.51 -5.96
N ALA A 115 5.21 -6.17 -6.43
CA ALA A 115 5.37 -6.53 -7.83
C ALA A 115 6.05 -7.91 -8.00
N GLU A 116 5.74 -8.61 -9.09
CA GLU A 116 6.39 -9.88 -9.43
C GLU A 116 7.72 -9.65 -10.14
N ALA A 117 7.72 -8.90 -11.24
CA ALA A 117 8.89 -8.70 -12.07
C ALA A 117 9.98 -7.89 -11.37
N THR A 118 11.17 -8.46 -11.24
CA THR A 118 12.36 -7.78 -10.67
C THR A 118 12.69 -6.49 -11.44
N SER A 119 12.55 -6.51 -12.77
CA SER A 119 12.79 -5.34 -13.62
C SER A 119 11.86 -4.17 -13.27
N GLU A 120 10.59 -4.45 -12.96
CA GLU A 120 9.63 -3.42 -12.58
C GLU A 120 9.94 -2.86 -11.20
N LYS A 121 10.37 -3.71 -10.24
CA LYS A 121 10.83 -3.27 -8.91
C LYS A 121 12.04 -2.33 -9.03
N LEU A 122 13.04 -2.71 -9.83
CA LEU A 122 14.21 -1.87 -10.07
C LEU A 122 13.85 -0.56 -10.76
N ALA A 123 12.98 -0.60 -11.77
CA ALA A 123 12.53 0.59 -12.48
C ALA A 123 11.83 1.57 -11.53
N MET A 124 10.96 1.08 -10.61
CA MET A 124 10.32 1.91 -9.61
C MET A 124 11.34 2.51 -8.64
N GLY A 125 12.33 1.72 -8.19
CA GLY A 125 13.41 2.21 -7.34
C GLY A 125 14.17 3.37 -7.99
N TYR A 126 14.61 3.22 -9.26
CA TYR A 126 15.26 4.30 -10.01
C TYR A 126 14.35 5.51 -10.25
N HIS A 127 13.06 5.27 -10.51
CA HIS A 127 12.09 6.33 -10.73
C HIS A 127 11.88 7.21 -9.49
N LEU A 128 11.96 6.62 -8.32
CA LEU A 128 11.72 7.29 -7.04
C LEU A 128 13.02 7.71 -6.32
N ASP A 129 14.19 7.37 -6.85
CA ASP A 129 15.47 7.71 -6.25
C ASP A 129 15.60 9.23 -6.03
N GLY A 130 15.96 9.62 -4.81
CA GLY A 130 16.05 11.03 -4.39
C GLY A 130 14.71 11.76 -4.25
N ARG A 131 13.56 11.08 -4.44
CA ARG A 131 12.21 11.67 -4.34
C ARG A 131 11.41 11.13 -3.15
N VAL A 132 11.83 10.02 -2.56
CA VAL A 132 11.27 9.37 -1.38
C VAL A 132 12.37 9.01 -0.39
N SER A 133 12.01 8.54 0.82
CA SER A 133 12.97 8.21 1.90
C SER A 133 13.48 6.80 1.82
#